data_dea953b20e896b397f05c9f72261c3b8
#
_entry.id   dea953b20e896b397f05c9f72261c3b8
#
_cell.length_a   1.000
_cell.length_b   1.000
_cell.length_c   1.000
_cell.angle_alpha   90.00
_cell.angle_beta   90.00
_cell.angle_gamma   90.00
#
_symmetry.space_group_name_H-M   'P 1'
#
loop_
_entity.id
_entity.type
_entity.pdbx_description
1 polymer ?
#
loop_
_entity_poly.entity_id
_entity_poly.type
_entity_poly.pdbx_seq_one_letter_code
_entity_poly.pdbx_strand_id
1 'polypeptide(L)'
;MRIDHVIWVADDLHSTADRLAREHGLPDGGGGRHVRIGTYNRVFPLGGGYLEVIAVADHEEAAASALGRAIAQAPEGLFAWAVAVEDVVDRADRLGLEVTTVERDGLTARAAGLAEAMAEPWLPFFIQRDPGIEDPGASGDAGGIAWVELAGDAERLHPWLGGAELPVRYAADEPLGLRAVGLGSGAVIR
;
A
#
# COMPACT_ATOMS: atom_id res chain seq x y z
N MET A 1 2.68 4.22 15.02
CA MET A 1 2.20 3.65 13.75
C MET A 1 1.21 4.59 13.09
N ARG A 2 1.15 4.62 11.78
CA ARG A 2 0.13 5.30 10.98
C ARG A 2 -0.08 4.55 9.67
N ILE A 3 -1.23 4.71 9.04
CA ILE A 3 -1.43 4.22 7.67
C ILE A 3 -0.47 5.01 6.78
N ASP A 4 0.35 4.30 6.03
CA ASP A 4 1.38 4.88 5.17
C ASP A 4 0.87 5.11 3.76
N HIS A 5 0.37 4.05 3.15
CA HIS A 5 -0.20 4.12 1.81
C HIS A 5 -1.18 2.99 1.54
N VAL A 6 -1.92 3.16 0.48
CA VAL A 6 -2.80 2.14 -0.10
C VAL A 6 -2.38 1.90 -1.53
N ILE A 7 -2.51 0.65 -1.97
CA ILE A 7 -2.09 0.20 -3.31
C ILE A 7 -3.33 -0.11 -4.13
N TRP A 8 -3.36 0.45 -5.34
CA TRP A 8 -4.30 0.15 -6.40
C TRP A 8 -3.55 -0.57 -7.53
N VAL A 9 -3.94 -1.79 -7.84
CA VAL A 9 -3.44 -2.50 -9.03
C VAL A 9 -4.18 -2.01 -10.27
N ALA A 10 -3.44 -1.72 -11.34
CA ALA A 10 -3.98 -1.25 -12.60
C ALA A 10 -3.58 -2.18 -13.76
N ASP A 11 -4.50 -2.41 -14.69
CA ASP A 11 -4.20 -3.08 -15.97
C ASP A 11 -3.35 -2.16 -16.87
N ASP A 12 -3.69 -0.87 -16.91
CA ASP A 12 -2.90 0.19 -17.54
C ASP A 12 -2.61 1.31 -16.54
N LEU A 13 -1.31 1.48 -16.19
CA LEU A 13 -0.90 2.45 -15.18
C LEU A 13 -1.37 3.86 -15.48
N HIS A 14 -1.14 4.31 -16.72
CA HIS A 14 -1.35 5.72 -17.06
C HIS A 14 -2.83 6.08 -17.10
N SER A 15 -3.64 5.25 -17.75
CA SER A 15 -5.08 5.49 -17.86
C SER A 15 -5.78 5.43 -16.50
N THR A 16 -5.44 4.43 -15.67
CA THR A 16 -6.03 4.29 -14.33
C THR A 16 -5.57 5.42 -13.41
N ALA A 17 -4.27 5.74 -13.39
CA ALA A 17 -3.75 6.83 -12.57
C ALA A 17 -4.35 8.19 -12.94
N ASP A 18 -4.45 8.50 -14.25
CA ASP A 18 -5.08 9.73 -14.72
C ASP A 18 -6.58 9.79 -14.42
N ARG A 19 -7.28 8.65 -14.45
CA ARG A 19 -8.68 8.55 -14.03
C ARG A 19 -8.84 8.86 -12.56
N LEU A 20 -8.11 8.17 -11.69
CA LEU A 20 -8.18 8.38 -10.23
C LEU A 20 -7.78 9.80 -9.83
N ALA A 21 -6.73 10.36 -10.46
CA ALA A 21 -6.31 11.73 -10.23
C ALA A 21 -7.44 12.74 -10.53
N ARG A 22 -8.12 12.58 -11.68
CA ARG A 22 -9.25 13.48 -12.05
C ARG A 22 -10.47 13.29 -11.16
N GLU A 23 -10.84 12.03 -10.86
CA GLU A 23 -12.03 11.71 -10.07
C GLU A 23 -11.94 12.24 -8.63
N HIS A 24 -10.72 12.23 -8.07
CA HIS A 24 -10.50 12.59 -6.66
C HIS A 24 -9.68 13.86 -6.47
N GLY A 25 -9.28 14.55 -7.55
CA GLY A 25 -8.49 15.78 -7.47
C GLY A 25 -7.09 15.58 -6.89
N LEU A 26 -6.43 14.43 -7.18
CA LEU A 26 -5.15 14.08 -6.57
C LEU A 26 -3.97 14.68 -7.34
N PRO A 27 -3.00 15.30 -6.65
CA PRO A 27 -1.78 15.79 -7.27
C PRO A 27 -0.85 14.64 -7.66
N ASP A 28 -0.18 14.75 -8.80
CA ASP A 28 0.84 13.78 -9.22
C ASP A 28 2.12 13.98 -8.41
N GLY A 29 2.54 12.94 -7.70
CA GLY A 29 3.79 12.89 -6.92
C GLY A 29 4.92 12.14 -7.65
N GLY A 30 4.73 11.86 -8.94
CA GLY A 30 5.70 11.08 -9.72
C GLY A 30 5.51 9.58 -9.53
N GLY A 31 6.56 8.83 -9.75
CA GLY A 31 6.55 7.38 -9.64
C GLY A 31 7.88 6.80 -10.07
N GLY A 32 7.94 5.50 -10.27
CA GLY A 32 9.16 4.85 -10.69
C GLY A 32 9.02 3.34 -10.90
N ARG A 33 10.15 2.70 -11.23
CA ARG A 33 10.22 1.26 -11.42
C ARG A 33 10.72 0.57 -10.15
N HIS A 34 10.03 -0.49 -9.76
CA HIS A 34 10.51 -1.40 -8.71
C HIS A 34 11.47 -2.41 -9.31
N VAL A 35 12.74 -2.27 -8.94
CA VAL A 35 13.81 -3.15 -9.41
C VAL A 35 13.58 -4.58 -8.89
N ARG A 36 13.75 -5.57 -9.77
CA ARG A 36 13.57 -7.01 -9.47
C ARG A 36 12.16 -7.45 -9.08
N ILE A 37 11.19 -6.55 -9.15
CA ILE A 37 9.77 -6.87 -8.92
C ILE A 37 9.00 -6.87 -10.25
N GLY A 38 9.53 -6.17 -11.26
CA GLY A 38 8.93 -6.09 -12.59
C GLY A 38 7.69 -5.21 -12.66
N THR A 39 7.55 -4.26 -11.73
CA THR A 39 6.42 -3.33 -11.68
C THR A 39 6.88 -1.88 -11.76
N TYR A 40 5.95 -1.00 -12.10
CA TYR A 40 6.14 0.45 -12.04
C TYR A 40 4.92 1.08 -11.40
N ASN A 41 5.07 2.28 -10.85
CA ASN A 41 3.99 2.94 -10.14
C ASN A 41 3.87 4.43 -10.48
N ARG A 42 2.71 4.99 -10.08
CA ARG A 42 2.51 6.42 -9.87
C ARG A 42 2.01 6.64 -8.45
N VAL A 43 2.50 7.69 -7.82
CA VAL A 43 2.21 8.04 -6.43
C VAL A 43 1.40 9.34 -6.39
N PHE A 44 0.36 9.34 -5.59
CA PHE A 44 -0.49 10.51 -5.34
C PHE A 44 -0.42 10.86 -3.86
N PRO A 45 0.36 11.89 -3.47
CA PRO A 45 0.45 12.35 -2.09
C PRO A 45 -0.87 12.90 -1.60
N LEU A 46 -1.22 12.60 -0.35
CA LEU A 46 -2.52 12.94 0.23
C LEU A 46 -2.42 13.94 1.40
N GLY A 47 -1.21 14.41 1.75
CA GLY A 47 -0.99 15.26 2.93
C GLY A 47 -1.02 14.47 4.24
N GLY A 48 -0.60 13.22 4.19
CA GLY A 48 -0.58 12.25 5.27
C GLY A 48 -0.86 10.84 4.74
N GLY A 49 0.18 10.19 4.18
CA GLY A 49 0.08 8.98 3.39
C GLY A 49 -0.17 9.25 1.90
N TYR A 50 -0.24 8.20 1.09
CA TYR A 50 -0.41 8.32 -0.35
C TYR A 50 -1.22 7.16 -0.95
N LEU A 51 -1.77 7.41 -2.13
CA LEU A 51 -2.26 6.36 -3.01
C LEU A 51 -1.14 5.97 -3.97
N GLU A 52 -0.84 4.68 -4.06
CA GLU A 52 0.05 4.10 -5.05
C GLU A 52 -0.77 3.37 -6.11
N VAL A 53 -0.68 3.79 -7.36
CA VAL A 53 -1.21 3.03 -8.49
C VAL A 53 -0.06 2.25 -9.10
N ILE A 54 -0.17 0.92 -9.17
CA ILE A 54 0.91 0.03 -9.59
C ILE A 54 0.45 -0.88 -10.72
N ALA A 55 1.33 -1.16 -11.67
CA ALA A 55 1.09 -2.09 -12.77
C ALA A 55 2.35 -2.90 -13.11
N VAL A 56 2.19 -3.99 -13.84
CA VAL A 56 3.32 -4.76 -14.38
C VAL A 56 4.03 -3.96 -15.47
N ALA A 57 5.35 -3.82 -15.34
CA ALA A 57 6.22 -3.21 -16.34
C ALA A 57 6.96 -4.24 -17.18
N ASP A 58 7.27 -5.39 -16.60
CA ASP A 58 8.02 -6.49 -17.19
C ASP A 58 7.47 -7.82 -16.68
N HIS A 59 6.80 -8.56 -17.53
CA HIS A 59 6.14 -9.81 -17.14
C HIS A 59 7.14 -10.93 -16.77
N GLU A 60 8.32 -10.96 -17.37
CA GLU A 60 9.35 -11.96 -17.03
C GLU A 60 9.93 -11.69 -15.64
N GLU A 61 10.29 -10.44 -15.36
CA GLU A 61 10.77 -10.00 -14.04
C GLU A 61 9.67 -10.17 -12.96
N ALA A 62 8.43 -9.83 -13.28
CA ALA A 62 7.28 -10.00 -12.37
C ALA A 62 7.06 -11.49 -12.05
N ALA A 63 7.18 -12.39 -13.03
CA ALA A 63 7.05 -13.82 -12.81
C ALA A 63 8.14 -14.39 -11.87
N ALA A 64 9.31 -13.77 -11.82
CA ALA A 64 10.41 -14.16 -10.95
C ALA A 64 10.24 -13.71 -9.49
N SER A 65 9.39 -12.71 -9.23
CA SER A 65 9.13 -12.13 -7.91
C SER A 65 7.79 -12.60 -7.34
N ALA A 66 7.72 -12.87 -6.03
CA ALA A 66 6.45 -13.21 -5.38
C ALA A 66 5.45 -12.04 -5.43
N LEU A 67 5.92 -10.82 -5.13
CA LEU A 67 5.11 -9.61 -5.20
C LEU A 67 4.69 -9.29 -6.64
N GLY A 68 5.62 -9.41 -7.60
CA GLY A 68 5.32 -9.21 -9.01
C GLY A 68 4.23 -10.18 -9.52
N ARG A 69 4.31 -11.46 -9.15
CA ARG A 69 3.26 -12.45 -9.49
C ARG A 69 1.91 -12.10 -8.87
N ALA A 70 1.91 -11.68 -7.60
CA ALA A 70 0.67 -11.31 -6.93
C ALA A 70 -0.01 -10.11 -7.61
N ILE A 71 0.75 -9.08 -7.99
CA ILE A 71 0.25 -7.92 -8.73
C ILE A 71 -0.25 -8.33 -10.13
N ALA A 72 0.50 -9.18 -10.84
CA ALA A 72 0.13 -9.65 -12.18
C ALA A 72 -1.16 -10.51 -12.20
N GLN A 73 -1.54 -11.09 -11.08
CA GLN A 73 -2.74 -11.94 -10.94
C GLN A 73 -3.92 -11.22 -10.27
N ALA A 74 -3.67 -10.07 -9.66
CA ALA A 74 -4.71 -9.30 -9.01
C ALA A 74 -5.65 -8.62 -10.02
N PRO A 75 -6.95 -8.55 -9.76
CA PRO A 75 -7.84 -7.71 -10.55
C PRO A 75 -7.51 -6.23 -10.35
N GLU A 76 -7.86 -5.39 -11.33
CA GLU A 76 -7.78 -3.94 -11.16
C GLU A 76 -8.61 -3.49 -9.95
N GLY A 77 -8.03 -2.68 -9.08
CA GLY A 77 -8.69 -2.14 -7.89
C GLY A 77 -7.78 -2.02 -6.67
N LEU A 78 -8.39 -1.72 -5.52
CA LEU A 78 -7.71 -1.69 -4.23
C LEU A 78 -7.17 -3.09 -3.90
N PHE A 79 -5.88 -3.16 -3.59
CA PHE A 79 -5.15 -4.42 -3.47
C PHE A 79 -4.56 -4.65 -2.09
N ALA A 80 -3.85 -3.68 -1.56
CA ALA A 80 -3.13 -3.81 -0.29
C ALA A 80 -2.99 -2.45 0.40
N TRP A 81 -2.55 -2.47 1.65
CA TRP A 81 -2.25 -1.27 2.41
C TRP A 81 -1.03 -1.48 3.31
N ALA A 82 -0.36 -0.38 3.63
CA ALA A 82 0.87 -0.38 4.41
C ALA A 82 0.74 0.47 5.66
N VAL A 83 1.45 0.07 6.70
CA VAL A 83 1.58 0.80 7.96
C VAL A 83 3.03 1.19 8.18
N ALA A 84 3.29 2.49 8.35
CA ALA A 84 4.59 2.99 8.74
C ALA A 84 4.89 2.64 10.20
N VAL A 85 6.09 2.10 10.42
CA VAL A 85 6.63 1.75 11.73
C VAL A 85 8.00 2.40 11.93
N GLU A 86 8.39 2.63 13.18
CA GLU A 86 9.70 3.18 13.52
C GLU A 86 10.82 2.12 13.41
N ASP A 87 10.50 0.88 13.74
CA ASP A 87 11.42 -0.27 13.65
C ASP A 87 10.70 -1.48 13.05
N VAL A 88 10.97 -1.72 11.75
CA VAL A 88 10.39 -2.85 11.03
C VAL A 88 11.01 -4.18 11.43
N VAL A 89 12.27 -4.17 11.91
CA VAL A 89 12.96 -5.40 12.37
C VAL A 89 12.34 -5.88 13.67
N ASP A 90 12.19 -4.99 14.67
CA ASP A 90 11.49 -5.33 15.92
C ASP A 90 10.07 -5.85 15.66
N ARG A 91 9.36 -5.23 14.70
CA ARG A 91 8.02 -5.69 14.31
C ARG A 91 8.05 -7.08 13.69
N ALA A 92 8.99 -7.32 12.78
CA ALA A 92 9.15 -8.60 12.09
C ALA A 92 9.51 -9.72 13.09
N ASP A 93 10.44 -9.45 14.00
CA ASP A 93 10.87 -10.44 15.03
C ASP A 93 9.69 -10.86 15.92
N ARG A 94 8.85 -9.91 16.36
CA ARG A 94 7.68 -10.20 17.21
C ARG A 94 6.62 -11.05 16.51
N LEU A 95 6.51 -10.95 15.19
CA LEU A 95 5.50 -11.64 14.40
C LEU A 95 6.05 -12.84 13.63
N GLY A 96 7.37 -13.08 13.67
CA GLY A 96 8.03 -14.13 12.90
C GLY A 96 8.03 -13.89 11.40
N LEU A 97 8.15 -12.62 10.97
CA LEU A 97 8.08 -12.20 9.58
C LEU A 97 9.46 -12.04 8.94
N GLU A 98 9.53 -12.18 7.63
CA GLU A 98 10.71 -11.84 6.85
C GLU A 98 10.77 -10.33 6.59
N VAL A 99 11.97 -9.74 6.70
CA VAL A 99 12.24 -8.36 6.31
C VAL A 99 12.81 -8.34 4.90
N THR A 100 12.16 -7.62 4.00
CA THR A 100 12.55 -7.46 2.60
C THR A 100 12.91 -6.00 2.31
N THR A 101 13.94 -5.76 1.49
CA THR A 101 14.23 -4.44 0.94
C THR A 101 13.47 -4.24 -0.35
N VAL A 102 12.71 -3.15 -0.41
CA VAL A 102 12.03 -2.69 -1.63
C VAL A 102 12.81 -1.49 -2.18
N GLU A 103 13.14 -1.54 -3.45
CA GLU A 103 13.86 -0.49 -4.15
C GLU A 103 13.03 0.05 -5.32
N ARG A 104 12.92 1.39 -5.38
CA ARG A 104 12.27 2.12 -6.46
C ARG A 104 13.15 3.31 -6.88
N ASP A 105 13.70 3.27 -8.07
CA ASP A 105 14.53 4.34 -8.63
C ASP A 105 15.58 4.91 -7.66
N GLY A 106 16.31 4.01 -6.98
CA GLY A 106 17.35 4.38 -6.01
C GLY A 106 16.83 4.80 -4.63
N LEU A 107 15.51 4.83 -4.41
CA LEU A 107 14.91 4.99 -3.09
C LEU A 107 14.70 3.61 -2.47
N THR A 108 15.13 3.45 -1.22
CA THR A 108 15.01 2.17 -0.50
C THR A 108 14.10 2.29 0.72
N ALA A 109 13.39 1.21 0.97
CA ALA A 109 12.61 1.01 2.18
C ALA A 109 12.71 -0.46 2.61
N ARG A 110 12.60 -0.71 3.90
CA ARG A 110 12.45 -2.06 4.44
C ARG A 110 10.98 -2.35 4.69
N ALA A 111 10.53 -3.54 4.30
CA ALA A 111 9.16 -3.98 4.49
C ALA A 111 9.12 -5.34 5.18
N ALA A 112 8.08 -5.61 5.96
CA ALA A 112 7.80 -6.90 6.57
C ALA A 112 6.32 -7.26 6.45
N GLY A 113 6.01 -8.54 6.29
CA GLY A 113 4.62 -9.02 6.18
C GLY A 113 4.03 -8.92 4.78
N LEU A 114 4.84 -8.77 3.73
CA LEU A 114 4.35 -8.72 2.35
C LEU A 114 3.68 -10.03 1.94
N ALA A 115 4.25 -11.19 2.29
CA ALA A 115 3.68 -12.49 1.95
C ALA A 115 2.34 -12.72 2.65
N GLU A 116 2.25 -12.33 3.92
CA GLU A 116 1.03 -12.41 4.73
C GLU A 116 -0.07 -11.49 4.20
N ALA A 117 0.28 -10.24 3.86
CA ALA A 117 -0.66 -9.30 3.27
C ALA A 117 -1.21 -9.77 1.91
N MET A 118 -0.46 -10.58 1.15
CA MET A 118 -0.95 -11.19 -0.08
C MET A 118 -1.83 -12.40 0.16
N ALA A 119 -1.54 -13.18 1.21
CA ALA A 119 -2.35 -14.33 1.58
C ALA A 119 -3.65 -13.92 2.29
N GLU A 120 -3.60 -12.83 3.05
CA GLU A 120 -4.70 -12.28 3.85
C GLU A 120 -4.84 -10.77 3.55
N PRO A 121 -5.51 -10.38 2.46
CA PRO A 121 -5.45 -9.02 1.91
C PRO A 121 -6.08 -7.92 2.78
N TRP A 122 -6.65 -8.26 3.94
CA TRP A 122 -7.04 -7.28 4.97
C TRP A 122 -5.89 -6.94 5.94
N LEU A 123 -4.81 -7.75 6.00
CA LEU A 123 -3.65 -7.43 6.80
C LEU A 123 -2.77 -6.40 6.09
N PRO A 124 -2.25 -5.38 6.81
CA PRO A 124 -1.24 -4.51 6.23
C PRO A 124 0.14 -5.19 6.25
N PHE A 125 0.98 -4.81 5.32
CA PHE A 125 2.41 -4.96 5.54
C PHE A 125 2.98 -3.73 6.27
N PHE A 126 4.14 -3.91 6.89
CA PHE A 126 4.85 -2.84 7.60
C PHE A 126 5.95 -2.27 6.74
N ILE A 127 6.15 -0.95 6.81
CA ILE A 127 7.19 -0.26 6.05
C ILE A 127 7.98 0.70 6.94
N GLN A 128 9.29 0.73 6.72
CA GLN A 128 10.22 1.71 7.29
C GLN A 128 11.12 2.24 6.18
N ARG A 129 11.10 3.55 5.96
CA ARG A 129 12.00 4.22 5.03
C ARG A 129 13.35 4.45 5.69
N ASP A 130 14.39 4.46 4.87
CA ASP A 130 15.72 4.81 5.34
C ASP A 130 15.77 6.29 5.79
N PRO A 131 16.63 6.63 6.78
CA PRO A 131 16.77 8.00 7.25
C PRO A 131 17.14 8.95 6.10
N GLY A 132 16.43 10.07 6.00
CA GLY A 132 16.64 11.08 4.96
C GLY A 132 15.84 10.88 3.68
N ILE A 133 15.12 9.77 3.53
CA ILE A 133 14.15 9.60 2.46
C ILE A 133 12.86 10.35 2.81
N GLU A 134 12.48 11.30 1.98
CA GLU A 134 11.23 12.04 2.14
C GLU A 134 10.03 11.10 2.06
N ASP A 135 9.02 11.37 2.89
CA ASP A 135 7.74 10.67 2.84
C ASP A 135 6.98 11.08 1.57
N PRO A 136 6.73 10.16 0.62
CA PRO A 136 6.00 10.48 -0.60
C PRO A 136 4.59 11.03 -0.36
N GLY A 137 4.04 10.77 0.82
CA GLY A 137 2.70 11.24 1.20
C GLY A 137 2.67 12.57 1.95
N ALA A 138 3.82 13.22 2.20
CA ALA A 138 3.89 14.44 3.02
C ALA A 138 3.23 15.65 2.37
N SER A 139 3.28 15.75 1.04
CA SER A 139 2.61 16.81 0.28
C SER A 139 1.17 16.42 -0.07
N GLY A 140 0.44 17.33 -0.71
CA GLY A 140 -0.97 17.14 -1.07
C GLY A 140 -1.92 17.74 -0.04
N ASP A 141 -3.15 17.95 -0.45
CA ASP A 141 -4.21 18.66 0.28
C ASP A 141 -5.48 17.81 0.53
N ALA A 142 -5.41 16.51 0.27
CA ALA A 142 -6.51 15.59 0.51
C ALA A 142 -6.77 15.29 2.00
N GLY A 143 -5.98 15.89 2.91
CA GLY A 143 -6.13 15.73 4.37
C GLY A 143 -5.70 14.35 4.90
N GLY A 144 -4.89 13.62 4.13
CA GLY A 144 -4.37 12.30 4.48
C GLY A 144 -5.37 11.16 4.32
N ILE A 145 -4.96 9.96 4.72
CA ILE A 145 -5.81 8.78 4.80
C ILE A 145 -6.55 8.84 6.14
N ALA A 146 -7.84 9.18 6.10
CA ALA A 146 -8.67 9.30 7.29
C ALA A 146 -9.09 7.95 7.86
N TRP A 147 -9.33 6.94 6.98
CA TRP A 147 -9.68 5.57 7.38
C TRP A 147 -9.52 4.61 6.19
N VAL A 148 -9.39 3.33 6.52
CA VAL A 148 -9.52 2.23 5.56
C VAL A 148 -10.70 1.35 5.96
N GLU A 149 -11.41 0.78 4.97
CA GLU A 149 -12.46 -0.20 5.17
C GLU A 149 -11.98 -1.57 4.72
N LEU A 150 -12.10 -2.54 5.60
CA LEU A 150 -11.58 -3.89 5.40
C LEU A 150 -12.72 -4.91 5.53
N ALA A 151 -12.77 -5.89 4.66
CA ALA A 151 -13.47 -7.15 4.89
C ALA A 151 -12.45 -8.19 5.34
N GLY A 152 -12.54 -8.65 6.59
CA GLY A 152 -11.56 -9.57 7.16
C GLY A 152 -11.73 -9.77 8.66
N ASP A 153 -10.75 -10.42 9.28
CA ASP A 153 -10.79 -10.81 10.68
C ASP A 153 -10.21 -9.73 11.60
N ALA A 154 -11.09 -9.03 12.32
CA ALA A 154 -10.71 -8.00 13.28
C ALA A 154 -9.91 -8.54 14.48
N GLU A 155 -10.19 -9.78 14.92
CA GLU A 155 -9.50 -10.40 16.05
C GLU A 155 -8.04 -10.74 15.67
N ARG A 156 -7.78 -11.03 14.41
CA ARG A 156 -6.44 -11.26 13.88
C ARG A 156 -5.68 -9.94 13.61
N LEU A 157 -6.38 -8.89 13.15
CA LEU A 157 -5.74 -7.60 12.85
C LEU A 157 -5.20 -6.93 14.10
N HIS A 158 -5.90 -6.98 15.22
CA HIS A 158 -5.51 -6.30 16.46
C HIS A 158 -4.13 -6.76 16.99
N PRO A 159 -3.84 -8.06 17.21
CA PRO A 159 -2.50 -8.52 17.59
C PRO A 159 -1.46 -8.29 16.48
N TRP A 160 -1.86 -8.37 15.20
CA TRP A 160 -0.99 -8.05 14.07
C TRP A 160 -0.44 -6.63 14.16
N LEU A 161 -1.28 -5.68 14.55
CA LEU A 161 -0.89 -4.28 14.81
C LEU A 161 -0.21 -4.09 16.18
N GLY A 162 -0.06 -5.15 17.00
CA GLY A 162 0.51 -5.06 18.36
C GLY A 162 -0.33 -4.23 19.31
N GLY A 163 -1.63 -4.23 19.12
CA GLY A 163 -2.58 -3.46 19.91
C GLY A 163 -2.66 -1.98 19.54
N ALA A 164 -1.96 -1.52 18.50
CA ALA A 164 -2.11 -0.15 18.02
C ALA A 164 -3.47 0.06 17.38
N GLU A 165 -4.13 1.15 17.73
CA GLU A 165 -5.38 1.56 17.11
C GLU A 165 -5.09 2.38 15.84
N LEU A 166 -5.64 1.94 14.73
CA LEU A 166 -5.66 2.66 13.45
C LEU A 166 -7.11 2.92 13.04
N PRO A 167 -7.37 3.94 12.22
CA PRO A 167 -8.73 4.27 11.76
C PRO A 167 -9.23 3.24 10.73
N VAL A 168 -9.59 2.05 11.22
CA VAL A 168 -10.12 0.93 10.44
C VAL A 168 -11.62 0.83 10.62
N ARG A 169 -12.33 0.61 9.52
CA ARG A 169 -13.75 0.23 9.47
C ARG A 169 -13.86 -1.19 8.95
N TYR A 170 -14.87 -1.92 9.38
CA TYR A 170 -15.09 -3.28 8.93
C TYR A 170 -16.33 -3.37 8.07
N ALA A 171 -16.20 -3.96 6.88
CA ALA A 171 -17.31 -4.40 6.05
C ALA A 171 -17.69 -5.85 6.40
N ALA A 172 -18.96 -6.16 6.31
CA ALA A 172 -19.47 -7.50 6.63
C ALA A 172 -19.38 -8.50 5.47
N ASP A 173 -19.12 -8.00 4.24
CA ASP A 173 -19.31 -8.76 3.00
C ASP A 173 -17.99 -9.15 2.34
N GLU A 174 -18.01 -10.29 1.65
CA GLU A 174 -16.99 -10.75 0.71
C GLU A 174 -16.93 -9.84 -0.57
N PRO A 175 -15.81 -9.75 -1.29
CA PRO A 175 -14.55 -10.48 -1.04
C PRO A 175 -13.71 -9.88 0.09
N LEU A 176 -12.86 -10.71 0.72
CA LEU A 176 -11.92 -10.28 1.75
C LEU A 176 -10.90 -9.28 1.18
N GLY A 177 -10.46 -8.33 2.00
CA GLY A 177 -9.43 -7.37 1.64
C GLY A 177 -9.77 -5.92 1.89
N LEU A 178 -9.00 -5.02 1.28
CA LEU A 178 -9.20 -3.58 1.31
C LEU A 178 -10.36 -3.19 0.39
N ARG A 179 -11.39 -2.55 0.94
CA ARG A 179 -12.68 -2.27 0.27
C ARG A 179 -12.86 -0.80 -0.10
N ALA A 180 -12.39 0.08 0.78
CA ALA A 180 -12.48 1.50 0.56
C ALA A 180 -11.42 2.26 1.36
N VAL A 181 -11.12 3.45 0.90
CA VAL A 181 -10.22 4.40 1.57
C VAL A 181 -10.91 5.74 1.66
N GLY A 182 -11.10 6.24 2.86
CA GLY A 182 -11.61 7.59 3.10
C GLY A 182 -10.47 8.58 3.27
N LEU A 183 -10.57 9.71 2.58
CA LEU A 183 -9.63 10.81 2.67
C LEU A 183 -10.13 11.87 3.66
N GLY A 184 -9.22 12.66 4.22
CA GLY A 184 -9.58 13.75 5.12
C GLY A 184 -10.43 14.85 4.44
N SER A 185 -10.36 14.99 3.13
CA SER A 185 -11.23 15.83 2.32
C SER A 185 -12.69 15.38 2.28
N GLY A 186 -12.98 14.14 2.73
CA GLY A 186 -14.30 13.51 2.63
C GLY A 186 -14.48 12.64 1.37
N ALA A 187 -13.54 12.66 0.43
CA ALA A 187 -13.58 11.77 -0.72
C ALA A 187 -13.38 10.30 -0.30
N VAL A 188 -13.95 9.38 -1.07
CA VAL A 188 -13.83 7.94 -0.84
C VAL A 188 -13.40 7.25 -2.12
N ILE A 189 -12.31 6.49 -2.07
CA ILE A 189 -11.78 5.66 -3.15
C ILE A 189 -12.30 4.23 -2.95
N ARG A 190 -12.85 3.63 -4.00
CA ARG A 190 -13.36 2.24 -4.00
C ARG A 190 -12.95 1.50 -5.25
#